data_742aea3aa4020c18e7409bb31890343f
#
_entry.id   742aea3aa4020c18e7409bb31890343f
#
_cell.length_a   1.000
_cell.length_b   1.000
_cell.length_c   1.000
_cell.angle_alpha   90.00
_cell.angle_beta   90.00
_cell.angle_gamma   90.00
#
_symmetry.space_group_name_H-M   'P 1'
#
loop_
_entity.id
_entity.type
_entity.pdbx_description
1 polymer ?
#
loop_
_entity_poly.entity_id
_entity_poly.type
_entity_poly.pdbx_seq_one_letter_code
_entity_poly.pdbx_strand_id
1 'polypeptide(L)' 'MPNNYKKIQGLPLSALQPMILGKNVEMIATCDLFPDFHVVGIVYKIEQPSNICIIYVKEKNRIVKVDGGMNGLSFIYK' A
#
# COMPACT_ATOMS: atom_id res chain seq x y z
N MET A 1 4.12 -17.28 -1.85
CA MET A 1 3.77 -15.88 -2.10
C MET A 1 3.57 -15.66 -3.59
N PRO A 2 2.51 -14.98 -3.99
CA PRO A 2 2.28 -14.72 -5.41
C PRO A 2 3.42 -13.92 -6.04
N ASN A 3 3.78 -14.29 -7.25
CA ASN A 3 4.93 -13.69 -7.92
C ASN A 3 4.65 -12.29 -8.47
N ASN A 4 3.38 -11.89 -8.53
CA ASN A 4 3.01 -10.60 -9.08
C ASN A 4 2.83 -9.50 -8.04
N TYR A 5 3.13 -9.79 -6.78
CA TYR A 5 3.16 -8.76 -5.75
C TYR A 5 4.48 -7.98 -5.85
N LYS A 6 4.39 -6.68 -5.65
CA LYS A 6 5.54 -5.78 -5.72
C LYS A 6 5.64 -4.97 -4.43
N LYS A 7 6.86 -4.78 -3.94
CA LYS A 7 7.09 -3.92 -2.77
C LYS A 7 6.89 -2.47 -3.13
N ILE A 8 6.22 -1.73 -2.25
CA ILE A 8 6.04 -0.30 -2.41
C ILE A 8 6.94 0.51 -1.48
N GLN A 9 7.51 -0.14 -0.47
CA GLN A 9 8.38 0.52 0.49
C GLN A 9 9.63 1.05 -0.22
N GLY A 10 9.97 2.30 0.06
CA GLY A 10 11.15 2.92 -0.52
C GLY A 10 10.93 3.57 -1.88
N LEU A 11 9.76 3.42 -2.47
CA LEU A 11 9.46 4.05 -3.75
C LEU A 11 9.05 5.52 -3.55
N PRO A 12 9.54 6.44 -4.39
CA PRO A 12 9.10 7.83 -4.31
C PRO A 12 7.68 8.01 -4.83
N LEU A 13 7.05 9.11 -4.43
CA LEU A 13 5.68 9.42 -4.83
C LEU A 13 5.55 9.46 -6.35
N SER A 14 6.55 10.02 -7.03
CA SER A 14 6.53 10.13 -8.49
C SER A 14 6.51 8.78 -9.19
N ALA A 15 7.01 7.74 -8.55
CA ALA A 15 6.96 6.39 -9.10
C ALA A 15 5.64 5.70 -8.74
N LEU A 16 5.16 5.92 -7.53
CA LEU A 16 3.95 5.24 -7.04
C LEU A 16 2.69 5.73 -7.73
N GLN A 17 2.55 7.03 -7.93
CA GLN A 17 1.33 7.59 -8.49
C GLN A 17 0.95 6.97 -9.84
N PRO A 18 1.86 6.93 -10.84
CA PRO A 18 1.47 6.32 -12.10
C PRO A 18 1.25 4.82 -12.02
N MET A 19 1.83 4.16 -11.02
CA MET A 19 1.72 2.71 -10.88
C MET A 19 0.38 2.27 -10.29
N ILE A 20 -0.09 2.95 -9.25
CA ILE A 20 -1.22 2.43 -8.47
C ILE A 20 -2.37 3.40 -8.29
N LEU A 21 -2.17 4.69 -8.47
CA LEU A 21 -3.24 5.68 -8.24
C LEU A 21 -4.41 5.44 -9.18
N GLY A 22 -5.61 5.30 -8.61
CA GLY A 22 -6.82 5.03 -9.38
C GLY A 22 -6.97 3.58 -9.81
N LYS A 23 -6.06 2.71 -9.41
CA LYS A 23 -6.09 1.31 -9.80
C LYS A 23 -6.55 0.42 -8.67
N ASN A 24 -7.12 -0.71 -9.03
CA ASN A 24 -7.55 -1.71 -8.07
C ASN A 24 -6.32 -2.50 -7.60
N VAL A 25 -6.11 -2.53 -6.29
CA VAL A 25 -4.94 -3.18 -5.72
C VAL A 25 -5.33 -4.14 -4.61
N GLU A 26 -4.42 -5.05 -4.33
CA GLU A 26 -4.52 -5.94 -3.19
C GLU A 26 -3.22 -5.79 -2.40
N MET A 27 -3.32 -5.38 -1.14
CA MET A 27 -2.15 -5.12 -0.31
C MET A 27 -2.13 -6.04 0.89
N ILE A 28 -0.95 -6.59 1.15
CA ILE A 28 -0.71 -7.41 2.33
C ILE A 28 0.55 -6.91 3.02
N ALA A 29 0.64 -7.16 4.32
CA ALA A 29 1.87 -6.88 5.05
C ALA A 29 2.84 -8.04 4.86
N THR A 30 4.12 -7.70 4.73
CA THR A 30 5.17 -8.72 4.63
C THR A 30 5.82 -9.00 5.99
N CYS A 31 5.33 -8.35 7.02
CA CYS A 31 5.84 -8.46 8.38
C CYS A 31 4.97 -9.41 9.19
N ASP A 32 5.60 -10.28 9.97
CA ASP A 32 4.90 -11.28 10.77
C ASP A 32 4.05 -10.67 11.89
N LEU A 33 4.26 -9.41 12.21
CA LEU A 33 3.49 -8.72 13.24
C LEU A 33 2.03 -8.50 12.82
N PHE A 34 1.75 -8.52 11.52
CA PHE A 34 0.41 -8.26 10.99
C PHE A 34 0.04 -9.33 9.96
N PRO A 35 -0.07 -10.59 10.39
CA PRO A 35 -0.27 -11.68 9.45
C PRO A 35 -1.63 -11.63 8.73
N ASP A 36 -2.61 -10.97 9.33
CA ASP A 36 -3.95 -10.89 8.77
C ASP A 36 -4.22 -9.60 8.03
N PHE A 37 -3.20 -8.77 7.84
CA PHE A 37 -3.39 -7.51 7.15
C PHE A 37 -3.66 -7.76 5.66
N HIS A 38 -4.82 -7.33 5.22
CA HIS A 38 -5.24 -7.56 3.84
C HIS A 38 -6.22 -6.46 3.43
N VAL A 39 -5.88 -5.70 2.40
CA VAL A 39 -6.70 -4.60 1.92
C VAL A 39 -6.87 -4.74 0.42
N VAL A 40 -8.11 -4.71 -0.05
CA VAL A 40 -8.44 -4.78 -1.47
C VAL A 40 -9.33 -3.62 -1.84
N GLY A 41 -8.93 -2.84 -2.82
CA GLY A 41 -9.73 -1.72 -3.26
C GLY A 41 -9.01 -0.85 -4.26
N ILE A 42 -9.56 0.33 -4.50
CA ILE A 42 -9.01 1.29 -5.45
C ILE A 42 -8.17 2.32 -4.68
N VAL A 43 -6.96 2.57 -5.15
CA VAL A 43 -6.12 3.59 -4.54
C VAL A 43 -6.70 4.95 -4.84
N TYR A 44 -7.15 5.60 -3.79
CA TYR A 44 -7.85 6.87 -3.85
C TYR A 44 -6.89 8.05 -3.76
N LYS A 45 -5.85 7.93 -2.91
CA LYS A 45 -4.94 9.02 -2.64
C LYS A 45 -3.62 8.45 -2.12
N ILE A 46 -2.53 9.11 -2.44
CA ILE A 46 -1.20 8.75 -1.93
C ILE A 46 -0.55 9.99 -1.36
N GLU A 47 0.00 9.87 -0.16
CA GLU A 47 0.76 10.93 0.49
C GLU A 47 2.12 10.40 0.90
N GLN A 48 3.12 11.26 0.91
CA GLN A 48 4.46 10.86 1.32
C GLN A 48 5.10 11.94 2.18
N PRO A 49 4.56 12.14 3.40
CA PRO A 49 5.20 13.06 4.34
C PRO A 49 6.52 12.45 4.83
N SER A 50 7.60 13.23 4.76
CA SER A 50 8.94 12.74 5.08
C SER A 50 9.25 11.48 4.27
N ASN A 51 9.58 10.36 4.93
CA ASN A 51 9.93 9.12 4.28
C ASN A 51 8.86 8.05 4.43
N ILE A 52 7.69 8.44 4.88
CA ILE A 52 6.58 7.52 5.12
C ILE A 52 5.59 7.60 3.97
N CYS A 53 5.27 6.48 3.38
CA CYS A 53 4.29 6.42 2.31
C CYS A 53 2.93 6.04 2.89
N ILE A 54 1.95 6.90 2.69
CA ILE A 54 0.58 6.67 3.18
C ILE A 54 -0.31 6.50 1.97
N ILE A 55 -0.98 5.36 1.89
CA ILE A 55 -1.84 5.03 0.77
C ILE A 55 -3.27 4.88 1.28
N TYR A 56 -4.18 5.63 0.66
CA TYR A 56 -5.59 5.55 0.99
C TYR A 56 -6.28 4.66 -0.03
N VAL A 57 -6.82 3.56 0.43
CA VAL A 57 -7.49 2.57 -0.41
C VAL A 57 -8.98 2.62 -0.13
N LYS A 58 -9.78 2.81 -1.19
CA LYS A 58 -11.22 2.81 -1.07
C LYS A 58 -11.73 1.39 -1.24
N GLU A 59 -12.14 0.80 -0.13
CA GLU A 59 -12.88 -0.47 -0.11
C GLU A 59 -14.37 -0.12 -0.07
N LYS A 60 -15.19 -0.88 -0.69
CA LYS A 60 -16.67 -0.76 -0.67
C LYS A 60 -17.21 0.57 -0.10
N ASN A 61 -17.46 0.62 1.22
CA ASN A 61 -18.07 1.76 1.88
C ASN A 61 -17.13 2.56 2.78
N ARG A 62 -15.83 2.29 2.71
CA ARG A 62 -14.89 2.95 3.61
C ARG A 62 -13.56 3.20 2.92
N ILE A 63 -12.79 4.12 3.49
CA ILE A 63 -11.43 4.38 3.06
C ILE A 63 -10.48 3.85 4.13
N VAL A 64 -9.56 2.99 3.72
CA VAL A 64 -8.58 2.41 4.61
C VAL A 64 -7.25 3.13 4.41
N LYS A 65 -6.67 3.63 5.49
CA LYS A 65 -5.37 4.26 5.47
C LYS A 65 -4.30 3.21 5.68
N VAL A 66 -3.46 3.01 4.69
CA VAL A 66 -2.36 2.06 4.75
C VAL A 66 -1.06 2.83 4.91
N ASP A 67 -0.42 2.67 6.07
CA ASP A 67 0.79 3.38 6.42
C ASP A 67 1.98 2.46 6.20
N GLY A 68 2.60 2.59 5.03
CA GLY A 68 3.71 1.72 4.64
C GLY A 68 5.06 2.33 4.96
N GLY A 69 5.80 1.71 5.82
CA GLY A 69 7.14 2.15 6.16
C GLY A 69 7.37 2.40 7.64
N MET A 70 6.33 2.34 8.43
CA MET A 70 6.45 2.54 9.85
C MET A 70 6.91 1.24 10.54
N ASN A 71 7.87 1.35 11.46
CA ASN A 71 8.31 0.22 12.27
C ASN A 71 8.71 -1.03 11.47
N GLY A 72 9.34 -0.83 10.34
CA GLY A 72 9.79 -1.95 9.54
C GLY A 72 8.70 -2.68 8.77
N LEU A 73 7.50 -2.13 8.76
CA LEU A 73 6.43 -2.70 7.95
C LEU A 73 6.75 -2.55 6.47
N SER A 74 6.61 -3.62 5.75
CA SER A 74 6.70 -3.60 4.30
C SER A 74 5.36 -4.04 3.74
N PHE A 75 4.90 -3.32 2.74
CA PHE A 75 3.68 -3.68 2.05
C PHE A 75 4.01 -4.02 0.62
N ILE A 76 3.25 -4.96 0.07
CA ILE A 76 3.37 -5.32 -1.34
C ILE A 76 1.99 -5.16 -1.96
N TYR A 77 1.97 -4.94 -3.25
CA TYR A 77 0.72 -4.82 -3.98
C TYR A 77 0.75 -5.67 -5.25
N LYS A 78 -0.40 -6.01 -5.68
CA LYS A 78 -0.58 -6.87 -6.85
C LYS A 78 -0.72 -6.03 -8.12
#